data_f549780ed1c7ca00e14bb0d679e538df
#
_entry.id   f549780ed1c7ca00e14bb0d679e538df
#
_cell.length_a   1.000
_cell.length_b   1.000
_cell.length_c   1.000
_cell.angle_alpha   90.00
_cell.angle_beta   90.00
_cell.angle_gamma   90.00
#
_symmetry.space_group_name_H-M   'P 1'
#
loop_
_entity.id
_entity.type
_entity.pdbx_description
1 polymer ?
#
loop_
_entity_poly.entity_id
_entity_poly.type
_entity_poly.pdbx_seq_one_letter_code
_entity_poly.pdbx_strand_id
1 'polypeptide(L)'
;MKQVEIEFKNMLTQTEYERLLHFFAVQPEQIITLRNDYFDTADFSIKKLQSALRIRETSQYIECTLKEADTANRSIETTIPLSAVEAQQMRNTGIPPLTIKKHLQSKGVDPTTIACFGSLTTKRVELPYHGGTLVLDHTFYLQKEDFEVEYEAADEKIGATIFSEFLHKQQIPKRATDKKIARFNYALHAQKG
;
A
#
# COMPACT_ATOMS: atom_id res chain seq x y z
N MET A 1 10.45 8.35 9.84
CA MET A 1 9.45 9.42 9.99
C MET A 1 8.14 8.80 10.41
N LYS A 2 7.32 9.48 11.22
CA LYS A 2 5.98 9.00 11.58
C LYS A 2 4.96 10.00 11.04
N GLN A 3 3.98 9.54 10.28
CA GLN A 3 2.95 10.39 9.69
C GLN A 3 1.57 9.75 9.78
N VAL A 4 0.54 10.58 9.77
CA VAL A 4 -0.86 10.16 9.61
C VAL A 4 -1.20 10.21 8.14
N GLU A 5 -1.80 9.14 7.63
CA GLU A 5 -2.32 9.06 6.28
C GLU A 5 -3.83 8.90 6.33
N ILE A 6 -4.54 9.69 5.54
CA ILE A 6 -5.99 9.60 5.34
C ILE A 6 -6.20 9.25 3.87
N GLU A 7 -6.72 8.06 3.61
CA GLU A 7 -6.79 7.46 2.27
C GLU A 7 -8.19 6.91 1.99
N PHE A 8 -8.76 7.31 0.88
CA PHE A 8 -9.98 6.73 0.28
C PHE A 8 -9.60 5.92 -0.94
N LYS A 9 -10.27 4.80 -1.19
CA LYS A 9 -9.93 3.92 -2.32
C LYS A 9 -11.16 3.29 -2.96
N ASN A 10 -11.02 2.97 -4.24
CA ASN A 10 -12.02 2.27 -5.04
C ASN A 10 -11.35 1.39 -6.09
N MET A 11 -11.84 0.16 -6.24
CA MET A 11 -11.39 -0.69 -7.35
C MET A 11 -11.86 -0.12 -8.68
N LEU A 12 -11.03 -0.28 -9.69
CA LEU A 12 -11.31 0.08 -11.08
C LEU A 12 -11.35 -1.17 -11.95
N THR A 13 -12.11 -1.10 -13.04
CA THR A 13 -11.88 -1.96 -14.19
C THR A 13 -10.66 -1.45 -14.97
N GLN A 14 -10.05 -2.31 -15.81
CA GLN A 14 -8.97 -1.88 -16.68
C GLN A 14 -9.39 -0.69 -17.57
N THR A 15 -10.58 -0.75 -18.14
CA THR A 15 -11.12 0.34 -19.00
C THR A 15 -11.27 1.66 -18.24
N GLU A 16 -11.72 1.62 -16.97
CA GLU A 16 -11.81 2.82 -16.11
C GLU A 16 -10.42 3.39 -15.81
N TYR A 17 -9.46 2.53 -15.50
CA TYR A 17 -8.07 2.92 -15.25
C TYR A 17 -7.44 3.60 -16.49
N GLU A 18 -7.51 2.96 -17.66
CA GLU A 18 -6.99 3.50 -18.91
C GLU A 18 -7.66 4.83 -19.28
N ARG A 19 -8.97 4.95 -19.07
CA ARG A 19 -9.71 6.20 -19.28
C ARG A 19 -9.23 7.30 -18.35
N LEU A 20 -8.92 7.01 -17.09
CA LEU A 20 -8.38 7.99 -16.15
C LEU A 20 -6.97 8.44 -16.55
N LEU A 21 -6.09 7.52 -16.98
CA LEU A 21 -4.78 7.89 -17.53
C LEU A 21 -4.90 8.87 -18.70
N HIS A 22 -5.83 8.60 -19.61
CA HIS A 22 -6.10 9.48 -20.73
C HIS A 22 -6.70 10.82 -20.29
N PHE A 23 -7.68 10.83 -19.38
CA PHE A 23 -8.34 12.03 -18.87
C PHE A 23 -7.34 12.99 -18.21
N PHE A 24 -6.38 12.48 -17.48
CA PHE A 24 -5.31 13.26 -16.86
C PHE A 24 -4.09 13.48 -17.76
N ALA A 25 -4.13 13.05 -19.01
CA ALA A 25 -3.03 13.13 -19.99
C ALA A 25 -1.69 12.62 -19.41
N VAL A 26 -1.76 11.51 -18.64
CA VAL A 26 -0.59 10.91 -17.98
C VAL A 26 0.46 10.49 -19.00
N GLN A 27 1.70 10.93 -18.80
CA GLN A 27 2.83 10.55 -19.65
C GLN A 27 3.51 9.30 -19.08
N PRO A 28 4.13 8.45 -19.92
CA PRO A 28 4.81 7.24 -19.46
C PRO A 28 5.85 7.48 -18.36
N GLU A 29 6.52 8.62 -18.38
CA GLU A 29 7.57 9.01 -17.42
C GLU A 29 7.02 9.33 -16.03
N GLN A 30 5.73 9.60 -15.90
CA GLN A 30 5.04 9.81 -14.63
C GLN A 30 4.67 8.49 -13.94
N ILE A 31 4.78 7.37 -14.65
CA ILE A 31 4.46 6.05 -14.11
C ILE A 31 5.69 5.49 -13.40
N ILE A 32 5.64 5.43 -12.08
CA ILE A 32 6.69 4.82 -11.26
C ILE A 32 6.37 3.36 -10.97
N THR A 33 7.41 2.53 -10.95
CA THR A 33 7.29 1.12 -10.56
C THR A 33 7.72 0.96 -9.11
N LEU A 34 6.82 0.42 -8.29
CA LEU A 34 7.04 0.11 -6.88
C LEU A 34 7.07 -1.41 -6.72
N ARG A 35 8.12 -1.94 -6.09
CA ARG A 35 8.10 -3.30 -5.55
C ARG A 35 7.84 -3.23 -4.06
N ASN A 36 6.87 -4.01 -3.57
CA ASN A 36 6.57 -4.11 -2.15
C ASN A 36 6.76 -5.56 -1.71
N ASP A 37 7.70 -5.80 -0.79
CA ASP A 37 7.89 -7.08 -0.12
C ASP A 37 7.21 -6.99 1.25
N TYR A 38 6.28 -7.92 1.56
CA TYR A 38 5.50 -7.92 2.79
C TYR A 38 5.99 -8.95 3.79
N PHE A 39 5.99 -8.56 5.05
CA PHE A 39 6.53 -9.32 6.17
C PHE A 39 5.48 -9.53 7.27
N ASP A 40 5.42 -10.74 7.80
CA ASP A 40 4.63 -11.07 8.99
C ASP A 40 5.23 -12.31 9.67
N THR A 41 4.70 -12.65 10.83
CA THR A 41 4.97 -13.94 11.47
C THR A 41 4.15 -15.06 10.81
N ALA A 42 4.51 -16.31 11.01
CA ALA A 42 3.79 -17.45 10.43
C ALA A 42 2.31 -17.51 10.83
N ASP A 43 1.97 -17.01 12.01
CA ASP A 43 0.59 -16.92 12.52
C ASP A 43 -0.10 -15.57 12.23
N PHE A 44 0.53 -14.71 11.41
CA PHE A 44 0.03 -13.38 11.01
C PHE A 44 -0.23 -12.44 12.19
N SER A 45 0.68 -12.37 13.17
CA SER A 45 0.55 -11.52 14.36
C SER A 45 0.49 -10.02 14.03
N ILE A 46 1.25 -9.54 13.01
CA ILE A 46 1.20 -8.13 12.58
C ILE A 46 -0.17 -7.82 11.97
N LYS A 47 -0.70 -8.71 11.12
CA LYS A 47 -2.05 -8.57 10.56
C LYS A 47 -3.13 -8.58 11.63
N LYS A 48 -3.01 -9.41 12.69
CA LYS A 48 -3.94 -9.42 13.82
C LYS A 48 -3.98 -8.08 14.56
N LEU A 49 -2.88 -7.33 14.55
CA LEU A 49 -2.81 -5.94 15.05
C LEU A 49 -3.34 -4.91 14.02
N GLN A 50 -4.04 -5.34 12.97
CA GLN A 50 -4.52 -4.50 11.87
C GLN A 50 -3.39 -3.67 11.21
N SER A 51 -2.18 -4.21 11.20
CA SER A 51 -0.96 -3.58 10.73
C SER A 51 -0.40 -4.31 9.51
N ALA A 52 0.49 -3.64 8.78
CA ALA A 52 1.26 -4.22 7.68
C ALA A 52 2.70 -3.72 7.74
N LEU A 53 3.65 -4.65 7.60
CA LEU A 53 5.08 -4.37 7.50
C LEU A 53 5.56 -4.67 6.09
N ARG A 54 6.22 -3.70 5.45
CA ARG A 54 6.74 -3.87 4.09
C ARG A 54 8.11 -3.23 3.90
N ILE A 55 8.88 -3.74 2.95
CA ILE A 55 9.91 -2.99 2.23
C ILE A 55 9.29 -2.52 0.92
N ARG A 56 9.44 -1.22 0.61
CA ARG A 56 9.12 -0.64 -0.69
C ARG A 56 10.42 -0.25 -1.37
N GLU A 57 10.56 -0.64 -2.61
CA GLU A 57 11.70 -0.32 -3.46
C GLU A 57 11.24 0.31 -4.76
N THR A 58 11.89 1.41 -5.13
CA THR A 58 11.74 2.11 -6.40
C THR A 58 13.11 2.27 -7.04
N SER A 59 13.18 2.90 -8.21
CA SER A 59 14.47 3.29 -8.82
C SER A 59 15.22 4.38 -8.04
N GLN A 60 14.56 5.06 -7.08
CA GLN A 60 15.12 6.23 -6.38
C GLN A 60 15.38 5.96 -4.90
N TYR A 61 14.60 5.12 -4.24
CA TYR A 61 14.70 4.87 -2.80
C TYR A 61 14.26 3.46 -2.41
N ILE A 62 14.72 3.05 -1.24
CA ILE A 62 14.25 1.85 -0.55
C ILE A 62 13.87 2.26 0.87
N GLU A 63 12.72 1.79 1.34
CA GLU A 63 12.22 2.10 2.67
C GLU A 63 11.49 0.92 3.32
N CYS A 64 11.55 0.87 4.65
CA CYS A 64 10.74 -0.03 5.47
C CYS A 64 9.61 0.76 6.10
N THR A 65 8.37 0.32 5.91
CA THR A 65 7.18 0.98 6.47
C THR A 65 6.37 -0.01 7.31
N LEU A 66 6.06 0.40 8.53
CA LEU A 66 4.98 -0.19 9.34
C LEU A 66 3.77 0.73 9.25
N LYS A 67 2.68 0.21 8.66
CA LYS A 67 1.38 0.90 8.56
C LYS A 67 0.41 0.28 9.55
N GLU A 68 -0.11 1.08 10.47
CA GLU A 68 -1.03 0.68 11.54
C GLU A 68 -2.39 1.34 11.30
N ALA A 69 -3.46 0.57 11.20
CA ALA A 69 -4.80 1.13 11.02
C ALA A 69 -5.27 1.82 12.31
N ASP A 70 -5.80 3.03 12.17
CA ASP A 70 -6.43 3.81 13.25
C ASP A 70 -7.96 3.79 13.08
N THR A 71 -8.44 4.13 11.86
CA THR A 71 -9.85 4.01 11.46
C THR A 71 -9.96 3.33 10.10
N ALA A 72 -11.16 3.29 9.52
CA ALA A 72 -11.37 2.71 8.20
C ALA A 72 -10.53 3.42 7.10
N ASN A 73 -10.38 4.74 7.19
CA ASN A 73 -9.68 5.56 6.19
C ASN A 73 -8.40 6.19 6.72
N ARG A 74 -8.05 5.99 7.99
CA ARG A 74 -6.90 6.61 8.62
C ARG A 74 -5.93 5.56 9.12
N SER A 75 -4.64 5.79 8.89
CA SER A 75 -3.55 4.96 9.38
C SER A 75 -2.38 5.81 9.88
N ILE A 76 -1.54 5.18 10.69
CA ILE A 76 -0.28 5.75 11.14
C ILE A 76 0.83 4.97 10.45
N GLU A 77 1.67 5.66 9.69
CA GLU A 77 2.83 5.07 9.04
C GLU A 77 4.12 5.45 9.75
N THR A 78 4.94 4.45 10.06
CA THR A 78 6.32 4.64 10.54
C THR A 78 7.25 4.17 9.44
N THR A 79 7.92 5.11 8.76
CA THR A 79 8.78 4.85 7.61
C THR A 79 10.25 5.14 7.95
N ILE A 80 11.12 4.20 7.60
CA ILE A 80 12.57 4.24 7.79
C ILE A 80 13.24 4.01 6.43
N PRO A 81 14.04 4.98 5.91
CA PRO A 81 14.86 4.75 4.73
C PRO A 81 15.86 3.61 4.96
N LEU A 82 16.12 2.82 3.93
CA LEU A 82 17.08 1.73 3.96
C LEU A 82 18.12 1.90 2.84
N SER A 83 19.34 1.52 3.13
CA SER A 83 20.33 1.19 2.11
C SER A 83 19.98 -0.15 1.44
N ALA A 84 20.54 -0.43 0.26
CA ALA A 84 20.36 -1.70 -0.41
C ALA A 84 20.84 -2.89 0.45
N VAL A 85 21.91 -2.71 1.24
CA VAL A 85 22.43 -3.73 2.15
C VAL A 85 21.44 -4.03 3.28
N GLU A 86 20.90 -3.00 3.93
CA GLU A 86 19.91 -3.15 5.02
C GLU A 86 18.62 -3.80 4.50
N ALA A 87 18.15 -3.39 3.33
CA ALA A 87 16.97 -4.00 2.70
C ALA A 87 17.20 -5.49 2.41
N GLN A 88 18.36 -5.86 1.84
CA GLN A 88 18.70 -7.25 1.58
C GLN A 88 18.84 -8.06 2.87
N GLN A 89 19.42 -7.47 3.92
CA GLN A 89 19.53 -8.10 5.23
C GLN A 89 18.13 -8.37 5.83
N MET A 90 17.21 -7.39 5.75
CA MET A 90 15.81 -7.57 6.21
C MET A 90 15.08 -8.63 5.39
N ARG A 91 15.29 -8.68 4.06
CA ARG A 91 14.70 -9.75 3.22
C ARG A 91 15.16 -11.14 3.65
N ASN A 92 16.41 -11.27 4.03
CA ASN A 92 17.01 -12.57 4.44
C ASN A 92 16.61 -12.98 5.87
N THR A 93 16.50 -12.02 6.79
CA THR A 93 16.31 -12.29 8.22
C THR A 93 14.91 -12.04 8.75
N GLY A 94 14.10 -11.27 8.03
CA GLY A 94 12.81 -10.76 8.49
C GLY A 94 12.90 -9.65 9.53
N ILE A 95 14.08 -9.33 10.07
CA ILE A 95 14.26 -8.41 11.19
C ILE A 95 14.17 -6.95 10.69
N PRO A 96 13.15 -6.19 11.11
CA PRO A 96 12.99 -4.80 10.71
C PRO A 96 13.96 -3.85 11.42
N PRO A 97 14.10 -2.59 10.95
CA PRO A 97 14.89 -1.56 11.63
C PRO A 97 14.53 -1.41 13.10
N LEU A 98 15.52 -1.02 13.91
CA LEU A 98 15.43 -1.03 15.39
C LEU A 98 14.18 -0.33 15.95
N THR A 99 13.78 0.80 15.38
CA THR A 99 12.61 1.55 15.82
C THR A 99 11.33 0.74 15.64
N ILE A 100 11.14 0.14 14.44
CA ILE A 100 9.98 -0.71 14.15
C ILE A 100 10.04 -2.00 14.96
N LYS A 101 11.23 -2.61 15.09
CA LYS A 101 11.47 -3.80 15.91
C LYS A 101 10.99 -3.61 17.35
N LYS A 102 11.46 -2.54 18.01
CA LYS A 102 11.07 -2.23 19.39
C LYS A 102 9.57 -1.98 19.53
N HIS A 103 8.97 -1.29 18.55
CA HIS A 103 7.53 -1.04 18.55
C HIS A 103 6.73 -2.34 18.44
N LEU A 104 7.08 -3.24 17.50
CA LEU A 104 6.43 -4.55 17.36
C LEU A 104 6.58 -5.41 18.61
N GLN A 105 7.77 -5.41 19.23
CA GLN A 105 8.01 -6.11 20.50
C GLN A 105 7.10 -5.59 21.63
N SER A 106 6.92 -4.27 21.72
CA SER A 106 6.02 -3.68 22.73
C SER A 106 4.55 -4.05 22.52
N LYS A 107 4.19 -4.49 21.32
CA LYS A 107 2.86 -5.02 20.95
C LYS A 107 2.76 -6.56 21.07
N GLY A 108 3.79 -7.22 21.59
CA GLY A 108 3.83 -8.67 21.77
C GLY A 108 4.20 -9.49 20.54
N VAL A 109 4.69 -8.86 19.46
CA VAL A 109 5.21 -9.57 18.28
C VAL A 109 6.67 -9.90 18.49
N ASP A 110 7.07 -11.17 18.33
CA ASP A 110 8.47 -11.58 18.33
C ASP A 110 9.11 -11.29 16.96
N PRO A 111 10.03 -10.30 16.85
CA PRO A 111 10.62 -9.93 15.59
C PRO A 111 11.52 -11.03 14.97
N THR A 112 11.93 -12.03 15.74
CA THR A 112 12.79 -13.13 15.25
C THR A 112 11.99 -14.15 14.43
N THR A 113 10.66 -14.12 14.50
CA THR A 113 9.74 -15.00 13.77
C THR A 113 9.15 -14.36 12.52
N ILE A 114 9.51 -13.11 12.25
CA ILE A 114 9.04 -12.38 11.07
C ILE A 114 9.78 -12.88 9.83
N ALA A 115 9.05 -13.11 8.76
CA ALA A 115 9.59 -13.49 7.46
C ALA A 115 8.86 -12.80 6.31
N CYS A 116 9.52 -12.69 5.16
CA CYS A 116 8.85 -12.25 3.94
C CYS A 116 7.90 -13.37 3.47
N PHE A 117 6.62 -13.04 3.32
CA PHE A 117 5.62 -14.01 2.85
C PHE A 117 5.17 -13.77 1.41
N GLY A 118 5.59 -12.65 0.81
CA GLY A 118 5.32 -12.41 -0.60
C GLY A 118 5.61 -10.98 -1.05
N SER A 119 5.57 -10.82 -2.36
CA SER A 119 5.87 -9.56 -3.04
C SER A 119 4.78 -9.20 -4.03
N LEU A 120 4.56 -7.91 -4.23
CA LEU A 120 3.76 -7.40 -5.33
C LEU A 120 4.45 -6.21 -6.00
N THR A 121 4.15 -6.00 -7.27
CA THR A 121 4.64 -4.87 -8.05
C THR A 121 3.46 -3.98 -8.42
N THR A 122 3.63 -2.66 -8.27
CA THR A 122 2.62 -1.68 -8.65
C THR A 122 3.21 -0.66 -9.60
N LYS A 123 2.53 -0.41 -10.71
CA LYS A 123 2.74 0.78 -11.55
C LYS A 123 1.84 1.87 -11.02
N ARG A 124 2.44 2.96 -10.52
CA ARG A 124 1.74 4.04 -9.79
C ARG A 124 1.91 5.37 -10.50
N VAL A 125 0.81 6.12 -10.55
CA VAL A 125 0.80 7.53 -10.93
C VAL A 125 0.24 8.34 -9.76
N GLU A 126 0.90 9.42 -9.40
CA GLU A 126 0.47 10.36 -8.37
C GLU A 126 0.18 11.72 -9.01
N LEU A 127 -1.02 12.24 -8.78
CA LEU A 127 -1.54 13.46 -9.40
C LEU A 127 -2.05 14.41 -8.31
N PRO A 128 -1.59 15.67 -8.27
CA PRO A 128 -2.22 16.68 -7.41
C PRO A 128 -3.70 16.83 -7.77
N TYR A 129 -4.58 16.74 -6.79
CA TYR A 129 -6.03 16.84 -7.01
C TYR A 129 -6.73 17.46 -5.81
N HIS A 130 -7.36 18.65 -5.99
CA HIS A 130 -8.17 19.34 -4.97
C HIS A 130 -7.55 19.39 -3.55
N GLY A 131 -6.26 19.74 -3.45
CA GLY A 131 -5.53 19.87 -2.18
C GLY A 131 -5.07 18.55 -1.54
N GLY A 132 -5.24 17.44 -2.23
CA GLY A 132 -4.70 16.13 -1.90
C GLY A 132 -4.00 15.49 -3.10
N THR A 133 -3.78 14.18 -3.03
CA THR A 133 -3.14 13.39 -4.08
C THR A 133 -4.08 12.31 -4.58
N LEU A 134 -4.39 12.31 -5.87
CA LEU A 134 -5.06 11.19 -6.52
C LEU A 134 -3.99 10.19 -6.99
N VAL A 135 -4.17 8.94 -6.64
CA VAL A 135 -3.23 7.87 -6.97
C VAL A 135 -3.94 6.86 -7.86
N LEU A 136 -3.31 6.52 -8.99
CA LEU A 136 -3.78 5.47 -9.89
C LEU A 136 -2.78 4.31 -9.84
N ASP A 137 -3.24 3.14 -9.41
CA ASP A 137 -2.43 1.95 -9.25
C ASP A 137 -2.86 0.81 -10.16
N HIS A 138 -1.89 0.26 -10.89
CA HIS A 138 -1.99 -1.04 -11.56
C HIS A 138 -1.06 -2.02 -10.85
N THR A 139 -1.62 -2.96 -10.12
CA THR A 139 -0.89 -3.86 -9.22
C THR A 139 -0.86 -5.28 -9.76
N PHE A 140 0.32 -5.90 -9.72
CA PHE A 140 0.59 -7.27 -10.15
C PHE A 140 1.03 -8.13 -8.97
N TYR A 141 0.42 -9.27 -8.79
CA TYR A 141 0.77 -10.23 -7.75
C TYR A 141 0.33 -11.64 -8.14
N LEU A 142 1.21 -12.60 -7.89
CA LEU A 142 1.00 -13.99 -8.31
C LEU A 142 0.71 -14.04 -9.83
N GLN A 143 -0.43 -14.54 -10.24
CA GLN A 143 -0.87 -14.56 -11.65
C GLN A 143 -2.10 -13.66 -11.87
N LYS A 144 -2.22 -12.61 -11.04
CA LYS A 144 -3.34 -11.66 -11.05
C LYS A 144 -2.85 -10.25 -11.21
N GLU A 145 -3.74 -9.41 -11.70
CA GLU A 145 -3.59 -7.96 -11.72
C GLU A 145 -4.88 -7.31 -11.26
N ASP A 146 -4.78 -6.14 -10.67
CA ASP A 146 -5.92 -5.31 -10.35
C ASP A 146 -5.60 -3.82 -10.49
N PHE A 147 -6.66 -3.02 -10.59
CA PHE A 147 -6.59 -1.59 -10.80
C PHE A 147 -7.35 -0.88 -9.68
N GLU A 148 -6.79 0.21 -9.19
CA GLU A 148 -7.32 0.92 -8.04
C GLU A 148 -7.07 2.42 -8.18
N VAL A 149 -8.02 3.24 -7.74
CA VAL A 149 -7.82 4.66 -7.48
C VAL A 149 -7.85 4.90 -5.99
N GLU A 150 -6.87 5.69 -5.50
CA GLU A 150 -6.80 6.15 -4.12
C GLU A 150 -6.84 7.68 -4.12
N TYR A 151 -7.32 8.27 -3.03
CA TYR A 151 -7.23 9.69 -2.78
C TYR A 151 -6.69 9.92 -1.38
N GLU A 152 -5.50 10.46 -1.30
CA GLU A 152 -4.83 10.86 -0.07
C GLU A 152 -5.22 12.28 0.27
N ALA A 153 -5.81 12.49 1.45
CA ALA A 153 -6.38 13.75 1.89
C ALA A 153 -5.75 14.24 3.19
N ALA A 154 -5.75 15.56 3.40
CA ALA A 154 -5.34 16.18 4.66
C ALA A 154 -6.44 16.15 5.73
N ASP A 155 -7.71 16.08 5.33
CA ASP A 155 -8.89 16.02 6.20
C ASP A 155 -9.84 14.92 5.75
N GLU A 156 -10.35 14.13 6.70
CA GLU A 156 -11.19 12.96 6.39
C GLU A 156 -12.56 13.36 5.82
N LYS A 157 -13.21 14.39 6.36
CA LYS A 157 -14.54 14.79 5.90
C LYS A 157 -14.50 15.44 4.52
N ILE A 158 -13.54 16.33 4.32
CA ILE A 158 -13.32 17.01 3.04
C ILE A 158 -12.90 15.97 2.00
N GLY A 159 -11.98 15.07 2.35
CA GLY A 159 -11.50 14.01 1.48
C GLY A 159 -12.60 13.05 1.03
N ALA A 160 -13.49 12.66 1.94
CA ALA A 160 -14.62 11.81 1.60
C ALA A 160 -15.55 12.48 0.56
N THR A 161 -15.81 13.78 0.69
CA THR A 161 -16.62 14.53 -0.25
C THR A 161 -15.94 14.60 -1.62
N ILE A 162 -14.67 15.03 -1.67
CA ILE A 162 -13.90 15.17 -2.91
C ILE A 162 -13.84 13.82 -3.64
N PHE A 163 -13.52 12.74 -2.93
CA PHE A 163 -13.42 11.42 -3.54
C PHE A 163 -14.76 10.91 -4.07
N SER A 164 -15.84 11.11 -3.33
CA SER A 164 -17.20 10.74 -3.79
C SER A 164 -17.61 11.52 -5.04
N GLU A 165 -17.35 12.82 -5.07
CA GLU A 165 -17.60 13.67 -6.25
C GLU A 165 -16.75 13.26 -7.45
N PHE A 166 -15.47 12.92 -7.21
CA PHE A 166 -14.58 12.41 -8.24
C PHE A 166 -15.15 11.15 -8.90
N LEU A 167 -15.51 10.14 -8.10
CA LEU A 167 -16.10 8.90 -8.62
C LEU A 167 -17.38 9.18 -9.43
N HIS A 168 -18.25 10.05 -8.91
CA HIS A 168 -19.49 10.42 -9.59
C HIS A 168 -19.21 11.13 -10.94
N LYS A 169 -18.34 12.15 -10.96
CA LYS A 169 -17.96 12.89 -12.18
C LYS A 169 -17.32 11.97 -13.22
N GLN A 170 -16.55 11.01 -12.77
CA GLN A 170 -15.91 10.03 -13.63
C GLN A 170 -16.81 8.83 -13.97
N GLN A 171 -18.06 8.81 -13.51
CA GLN A 171 -19.01 7.71 -13.73
C GLN A 171 -18.44 6.34 -13.30
N ILE A 172 -17.69 6.33 -12.19
CA ILE A 172 -17.10 5.13 -11.61
C ILE A 172 -17.99 4.65 -10.45
N PRO A 173 -18.55 3.44 -10.53
CA PRO A 173 -19.32 2.87 -9.44
C PRO A 173 -18.49 2.72 -8.18
N LYS A 174 -19.08 3.03 -7.01
CA LYS A 174 -18.44 2.75 -5.74
C LYS A 174 -18.35 1.24 -5.51
N ARG A 175 -17.15 0.73 -5.28
CA ARG A 175 -16.87 -0.68 -5.02
C ARG A 175 -16.19 -0.84 -3.67
N ALA A 176 -16.62 -1.80 -2.87
CA ALA A 176 -15.93 -2.18 -1.65
C ALA A 176 -14.51 -2.65 -2.00
N THR A 177 -13.52 -2.16 -1.26
CA THR A 177 -12.11 -2.37 -1.62
C THR A 177 -11.34 -2.81 -0.40
N ASP A 178 -10.86 -4.05 -0.41
CA ASP A 178 -9.91 -4.54 0.57
C ASP A 178 -8.52 -3.92 0.35
N LYS A 179 -7.72 -3.83 1.42
CA LYS A 179 -6.32 -3.40 1.31
C LYS A 179 -5.55 -4.34 0.36
N LYS A 180 -4.60 -3.79 -0.43
CA LYS A 180 -3.76 -4.58 -1.37
C LYS A 180 -3.19 -5.84 -0.75
N ILE A 181 -2.65 -5.72 0.48
CA ILE A 181 -2.11 -6.85 1.23
C ILE A 181 -3.18 -7.93 1.56
N ALA A 182 -4.42 -7.53 1.81
CA ALA A 182 -5.51 -8.48 2.06
C ALA A 182 -5.86 -9.25 0.79
N ARG A 183 -5.99 -8.55 -0.36
CA ARG A 183 -6.23 -9.17 -1.67
C ARG A 183 -5.12 -10.14 -2.06
N PHE A 184 -3.86 -9.75 -1.82
CA PHE A 184 -2.69 -10.63 -2.01
C PHE A 184 -2.80 -11.90 -1.15
N ASN A 185 -3.10 -11.76 0.14
CA ASN A 185 -3.24 -12.90 1.05
C ASN A 185 -4.36 -13.85 0.62
N TYR A 186 -5.52 -13.34 0.19
CA TYR A 186 -6.59 -14.19 -0.35
C TYR A 186 -6.15 -14.97 -1.58
N ALA A 187 -5.43 -14.32 -2.50
CA ALA A 187 -4.92 -14.98 -3.68
C ALA A 187 -3.86 -16.05 -3.34
N LEU A 188 -2.98 -15.78 -2.36
CA LEU A 188 -1.96 -16.72 -1.90
C LEU A 188 -2.57 -17.98 -1.27
N HIS A 189 -3.61 -17.82 -0.46
CA HIS A 189 -4.32 -18.95 0.14
C HIS A 189 -5.10 -19.76 -0.90
N ALA A 190 -5.70 -19.11 -1.89
CA ALA A 190 -6.43 -19.79 -2.97
C ALA A 190 -5.54 -20.64 -3.90
N GLN A 191 -4.21 -20.41 -3.92
CA GLN A 191 -3.26 -21.24 -4.67
C GLN A 191 -2.79 -22.47 -3.90
N LYS A 192 -3.00 -22.52 -2.58
CA LYS A 192 -2.53 -23.62 -1.71
C LYS A 192 -3.62 -24.65 -1.40
N GLY A 193 -4.86 -24.44 -1.79
CA GLY A 193 -5.99 -25.35 -1.69
C GLY A 193 -6.39 -25.90 -3.04
#